data_4334554e93e54a480a3e697dd2ff5aec
#
_entry.id   4334554e93e54a480a3e697dd2ff5aec
#
_cell.length_a   1.000
_cell.length_b   1.000
_cell.length_c   1.000
_cell.angle_alpha   90.00
_cell.angle_beta   90.00
_cell.angle_gamma   90.00
#
_symmetry.space_group_name_H-M   'P 1'
#
loop_
_entity.id
_entity.type
_entity.pdbx_description
1 polymer ?
#
loop_
_entity_poly.entity_id
_entity_poly.type
_entity_poly.pdbx_seq_one_letter_code
_entity_poly.pdbx_strand_id
1 'polypeptide(L)'
;ISEPDLEVQEGPVKVYRALFTFDPRTPDELYFEEGDILYISDTSDSNWWKGTCRGRTGLIPSNYVAEQAESIDNPMHEAAKRGNLSWLRECLDNKVGINGLDKAGNTALYWACHGGHKDVVEILLSQPNCELDQQNKLGDTALHAAAWKGYSDIAEMLLNKNARTDVVNNEKKTALDMATNAQCASLLKRKLGGGESQGVSFQSPSCERDSHLTVSLC
;
A
#
# COMPACT_ATOMS: atom_id res chain seq x y z
N ILE A 1 0.58 6.65 -41.57
CA ILE A 1 -0.50 6.07 -40.74
C ILE A 1 0.21 5.06 -39.87
N SER A 2 0.59 5.47 -38.68
CA SER A 2 1.19 4.63 -37.66
C SER A 2 0.08 3.74 -37.08
N GLU A 3 0.31 2.43 -37.11
CA GLU A 3 -0.55 1.46 -36.43
C GLU A 3 -0.55 1.78 -34.92
N PRO A 4 -1.72 1.69 -34.24
CA PRO A 4 -1.74 1.83 -32.81
C PRO A 4 -1.05 0.61 -32.20
N ASP A 5 -0.08 0.87 -31.33
CA ASP A 5 0.51 -0.13 -30.46
C ASP A 5 -0.64 -0.84 -29.71
N LEU A 6 -0.92 -2.06 -30.11
CA LEU A 6 -1.76 -2.96 -29.34
C LEU A 6 -1.03 -3.23 -28.01
N GLU A 7 -1.44 -2.51 -26.95
CA GLU A 7 -1.08 -2.89 -25.59
C GLU A 7 -1.57 -4.33 -25.40
N VAL A 8 -0.64 -5.26 -25.49
CA VAL A 8 -0.87 -6.63 -25.03
C VAL A 8 -1.19 -6.50 -23.55
N GLN A 9 -2.43 -6.75 -23.18
CA GLN A 9 -2.81 -6.87 -21.77
C GLN A 9 -2.03 -8.05 -21.20
N GLU A 10 -0.87 -7.73 -20.64
CA GLU A 10 -0.09 -8.70 -19.89
C GLU A 10 -0.95 -9.11 -18.68
N GLY A 11 -1.24 -10.39 -18.58
CA GLY A 11 -1.94 -10.96 -17.43
C GLY A 11 -1.16 -10.68 -16.12
N PRO A 12 -1.74 -10.97 -14.95
CA PRO A 12 -1.07 -10.74 -13.68
C PRO A 12 0.26 -11.51 -13.62
N VAL A 13 1.31 -10.84 -13.20
CA VAL A 13 2.64 -11.43 -13.02
C VAL A 13 2.56 -12.59 -12.02
N LYS A 14 3.06 -13.75 -12.40
CA LYS A 14 3.17 -14.92 -11.54
C LYS A 14 4.55 -14.97 -10.92
N VAL A 15 4.62 -15.26 -9.64
CA VAL A 15 5.88 -15.28 -8.89
C VAL A 15 6.14 -16.67 -8.33
N TYR A 16 7.37 -17.15 -8.51
CA TYR A 16 7.81 -18.46 -8.06
C TYR A 16 9.16 -18.37 -7.34
N ARG A 17 9.40 -19.35 -6.47
CA ARG A 17 10.73 -19.57 -5.88
C ARG A 17 11.33 -20.81 -6.54
N ALA A 18 12.55 -20.69 -7.04
CA ALA A 18 13.28 -21.82 -7.60
C ALA A 18 13.67 -22.82 -6.49
N LEU A 19 13.35 -24.08 -6.67
CA LEU A 19 13.76 -25.15 -5.75
C LEU A 19 15.09 -25.80 -6.14
N PHE A 20 15.55 -25.59 -7.38
CA PHE A 20 16.83 -26.08 -7.91
C PHE A 20 17.44 -25.04 -8.83
N THR A 21 18.75 -25.09 -8.96
CA THR A 21 19.51 -24.26 -9.91
C THR A 21 19.21 -24.70 -11.35
N PHE A 22 19.03 -23.73 -12.24
CA PHE A 22 18.88 -23.95 -13.67
C PHE A 22 20.04 -23.33 -14.43
N ASP A 23 20.77 -24.16 -15.16
CA ASP A 23 21.87 -23.76 -16.02
C ASP A 23 21.38 -23.64 -17.48
N PRO A 24 21.45 -22.45 -18.08
CA PRO A 24 21.01 -22.24 -19.45
C PRO A 24 21.92 -22.97 -20.46
N ARG A 25 21.31 -23.45 -21.55
CA ARG A 25 22.02 -24.05 -22.68
C ARG A 25 22.25 -23.05 -23.81
N THR A 26 21.46 -21.98 -23.83
CA THR A 26 21.52 -20.92 -24.84
C THR A 26 21.57 -19.56 -24.15
N PRO A 27 22.05 -18.50 -24.85
CA PRO A 27 22.10 -17.14 -24.27
C PRO A 27 20.71 -16.53 -23.97
N ASP A 28 19.65 -17.04 -24.59
CA ASP A 28 18.27 -16.54 -24.42
C ASP A 28 17.59 -17.14 -23.18
N GLU A 29 18.14 -18.21 -22.64
CA GLU A 29 17.64 -18.85 -21.43
C GLU A 29 18.11 -18.10 -20.19
N LEU A 30 17.26 -18.04 -19.17
CA LEU A 30 17.54 -17.33 -17.92
C LEU A 30 18.27 -18.24 -16.92
N TYR A 31 19.44 -17.81 -16.45
CA TYR A 31 20.13 -18.44 -15.34
C TYR A 31 19.51 -18.02 -14.00
N PHE A 32 19.30 -18.99 -13.11
CA PHE A 32 18.91 -18.74 -11.72
C PHE A 32 19.34 -19.90 -10.81
N GLU A 33 19.47 -19.60 -9.52
CA GLU A 33 19.90 -20.54 -8.49
C GLU A 33 18.72 -20.94 -7.60
N GLU A 34 18.89 -22.07 -6.90
CA GLU A 34 17.97 -22.49 -5.85
C GLU A 34 17.71 -21.33 -4.86
N GLY A 35 16.46 -21.07 -4.53
CA GLY A 35 16.02 -20.00 -3.66
C GLY A 35 15.75 -18.67 -4.35
N ASP A 36 16.14 -18.52 -5.62
CA ASP A 36 15.86 -17.29 -6.37
C ASP A 36 14.37 -17.09 -6.63
N ILE A 37 13.96 -15.84 -6.70
CA ILE A 37 12.60 -15.44 -7.04
C ILE A 37 12.51 -15.19 -8.55
N LEU A 38 11.53 -15.83 -9.18
CA LEU A 38 11.24 -15.74 -10.60
C LEU A 38 9.94 -14.97 -10.82
N TYR A 39 9.98 -13.91 -11.61
CA TYR A 39 8.81 -13.12 -12.00
C TYR A 39 8.45 -13.48 -13.44
N ILE A 40 7.37 -14.20 -13.61
CA ILE A 40 6.91 -14.68 -14.92
C ILE A 40 5.97 -13.66 -15.53
N SER A 41 6.39 -13.05 -16.64
CA SER A 41 5.65 -11.99 -17.34
C SER A 41 4.84 -12.51 -18.53
N ASP A 42 5.25 -13.64 -19.15
CA ASP A 42 4.60 -14.19 -20.33
C ASP A 42 4.59 -15.72 -20.28
N THR A 43 3.39 -16.29 -20.38
CA THR A 43 3.14 -17.74 -20.43
C THR A 43 2.44 -18.16 -21.73
N SER A 44 2.48 -17.33 -22.76
CA SER A 44 1.80 -17.58 -24.06
C SER A 44 2.37 -18.80 -24.81
N ASP A 45 3.67 -19.01 -24.70
CA ASP A 45 4.30 -20.22 -25.22
C ASP A 45 4.13 -21.39 -24.23
N SER A 46 3.74 -22.55 -24.73
CA SER A 46 3.50 -23.72 -23.88
C SER A 46 4.77 -24.36 -23.30
N ASN A 47 5.91 -24.13 -23.92
CA ASN A 47 7.19 -24.76 -23.58
C ASN A 47 8.17 -23.81 -22.90
N TRP A 48 8.14 -22.52 -23.28
CA TRP A 48 9.07 -21.52 -22.83
C TRP A 48 8.34 -20.29 -22.33
N TRP A 49 8.50 -20.00 -21.06
CA TRP A 49 7.94 -18.81 -20.45
C TRP A 49 9.00 -17.70 -20.37
N LYS A 50 8.56 -16.48 -20.44
CA LYS A 50 9.43 -15.32 -20.24
C LYS A 50 9.37 -14.88 -18.80
N GLY A 51 10.54 -14.74 -18.18
CA GLY A 51 10.64 -14.35 -16.79
C GLY A 51 11.84 -13.46 -16.49
N THR A 52 11.84 -12.90 -15.29
CA THR A 52 12.91 -12.06 -14.76
C THR A 52 13.41 -12.63 -13.44
N CYS A 53 14.72 -12.65 -13.28
CA CYS A 53 15.41 -13.02 -12.06
C CYS A 53 16.62 -12.12 -11.86
N ARG A 54 16.78 -11.53 -10.67
CA ARG A 54 17.89 -10.62 -10.35
C ARG A 54 18.10 -9.50 -11.40
N GLY A 55 17.01 -8.96 -11.94
CA GLY A 55 17.04 -7.90 -12.96
C GLY A 55 17.38 -8.35 -14.38
N ARG A 56 17.58 -9.64 -14.62
CA ARG A 56 17.80 -10.21 -15.95
C ARG A 56 16.55 -10.90 -16.46
N THR A 57 16.22 -10.71 -17.72
CA THR A 57 15.07 -11.31 -18.37
C THR A 57 15.54 -12.37 -19.36
N GLY A 58 14.83 -13.49 -19.43
CA GLY A 58 15.12 -14.59 -20.34
C GLY A 58 14.04 -15.65 -20.36
N LEU A 59 14.30 -16.72 -21.08
CA LEU A 59 13.39 -17.86 -21.24
C LEU A 59 13.60 -18.89 -20.13
N ILE A 60 12.50 -19.43 -19.63
CA ILE A 60 12.46 -20.49 -18.62
C ILE A 60 11.61 -21.64 -19.14
N PRO A 61 12.06 -22.90 -19.06
CA PRO A 61 11.22 -24.02 -19.44
C PRO A 61 9.97 -24.10 -18.56
N SER A 62 8.80 -24.18 -19.16
CA SER A 62 7.53 -24.24 -18.43
C SER A 62 7.41 -25.47 -17.53
N ASN A 63 7.94 -26.60 -17.97
CA ASN A 63 7.98 -27.83 -17.19
C ASN A 63 8.88 -27.72 -15.95
N TYR A 64 9.96 -26.92 -16.02
CA TYR A 64 10.78 -26.61 -14.83
C TYR A 64 9.93 -25.91 -13.78
N VAL A 65 9.20 -24.87 -14.16
CA VAL A 65 8.36 -24.11 -13.22
C VAL A 65 7.30 -25.01 -12.59
N ALA A 66 6.68 -25.89 -13.37
CA ALA A 66 5.65 -26.81 -12.88
C ALA A 66 6.17 -27.83 -11.87
N GLU A 67 7.40 -28.30 -12.04
CA GLU A 67 7.95 -29.44 -11.29
C GLU A 67 8.97 -29.01 -10.23
N GLN A 68 9.69 -27.92 -10.44
CA GLN A 68 10.88 -27.53 -9.67
C GLN A 68 10.84 -26.06 -9.19
N ALA A 69 9.64 -25.51 -9.08
CA ALA A 69 9.44 -24.18 -8.51
C ALA A 69 8.22 -24.15 -7.61
N GLU A 70 8.26 -23.31 -6.59
CA GLU A 70 7.16 -23.09 -5.64
C GLU A 70 6.46 -21.78 -5.97
N SER A 71 5.15 -21.83 -6.16
CA SER A 71 4.34 -20.63 -6.38
C SER A 71 4.29 -19.77 -5.12
N ILE A 72 4.50 -18.47 -5.28
CA ILE A 72 4.33 -17.47 -4.22
C ILE A 72 3.11 -16.63 -4.56
N ASP A 73 2.01 -16.85 -3.84
CA ASP A 73 0.73 -16.22 -4.16
C ASP A 73 0.68 -14.72 -3.81
N ASN A 74 1.36 -14.32 -2.73
CA ASN A 74 1.32 -12.95 -2.21
C ASN A 74 2.74 -12.42 -1.92
N PRO A 75 3.61 -12.24 -2.93
CA PRO A 75 5.00 -11.87 -2.70
C PRO A 75 5.14 -10.47 -2.11
N MET A 76 4.34 -9.51 -2.55
CA MET A 76 4.36 -8.14 -2.02
C MET A 76 3.86 -8.07 -0.57
N HIS A 77 2.85 -8.87 -0.23
CA HIS A 77 2.35 -9.00 1.15
C HIS A 77 3.42 -9.58 2.08
N GLU A 78 4.12 -10.63 1.63
CA GLU A 78 5.21 -11.23 2.40
C GLU A 78 6.38 -10.26 2.61
N ALA A 79 6.76 -9.54 1.58
CA ALA A 79 7.80 -8.51 1.66
C ALA A 79 7.41 -7.39 2.64
N ALA A 80 6.16 -6.91 2.54
CA ALA A 80 5.62 -5.87 3.42
C ALA A 80 5.53 -6.33 4.89
N LYS A 81 5.05 -7.54 5.12
CA LYS A 81 4.91 -8.14 6.45
C LYS A 81 6.25 -8.28 7.17
N ARG A 82 7.29 -8.65 6.43
CA ARG A 82 8.65 -8.82 6.95
C ARG A 82 9.46 -7.53 7.00
N GLY A 83 8.96 -6.45 6.42
CA GLY A 83 9.71 -5.22 6.26
C GLY A 83 10.89 -5.35 5.30
N ASN A 84 10.84 -6.31 4.37
CA ASN A 84 11.90 -6.54 3.39
C ASN A 84 11.77 -5.53 2.23
N LEU A 85 12.40 -4.39 2.41
CA LEU A 85 12.34 -3.27 1.47
C LEU A 85 12.93 -3.63 0.11
N SER A 86 14.01 -4.41 0.09
CA SER A 86 14.66 -4.86 -1.14
C SER A 86 13.73 -5.73 -1.98
N TRP A 87 13.10 -6.71 -1.37
CA TRP A 87 12.13 -7.56 -2.06
C TRP A 87 10.86 -6.79 -2.48
N LEU A 88 10.39 -5.87 -1.65
CA LEU A 88 9.26 -5.01 -2.01
C LEU A 88 9.54 -4.21 -3.28
N ARG A 89 10.71 -3.58 -3.38
CA ARG A 89 11.13 -2.84 -4.57
C ARG A 89 11.24 -3.73 -5.79
N GLU A 90 11.79 -4.92 -5.64
CA GLU A 90 11.85 -5.92 -6.71
C GLU A 90 10.47 -6.32 -7.21
N CYS A 91 9.51 -6.53 -6.32
CA CYS A 91 8.11 -6.77 -6.67
C CYS A 91 7.52 -5.61 -7.49
N LEU A 92 7.76 -4.37 -7.08
CA LEU A 92 7.29 -3.17 -7.79
C LEU A 92 7.94 -3.05 -9.17
N ASP A 93 9.25 -3.27 -9.27
CA ASP A 93 10.00 -3.21 -10.53
C ASP A 93 9.51 -4.26 -11.54
N ASN A 94 9.07 -5.40 -11.05
CA ASN A 94 8.50 -6.49 -11.86
C ASN A 94 6.97 -6.41 -12.00
N LYS A 95 6.37 -5.27 -11.68
CA LYS A 95 4.94 -4.98 -11.87
C LYS A 95 4.00 -5.92 -11.14
N VAL A 96 4.40 -6.44 -10.00
CA VAL A 96 3.48 -7.14 -9.09
C VAL A 96 2.42 -6.16 -8.60
N GLY A 97 1.15 -6.55 -8.63
CA GLY A 97 0.04 -5.68 -8.28
C GLY A 97 0.10 -5.18 -6.83
N ILE A 98 0.03 -3.85 -6.64
CA ILE A 98 0.14 -3.22 -5.33
C ILE A 98 -1.12 -3.40 -4.46
N ASN A 99 -2.29 -3.50 -5.08
CA ASN A 99 -3.60 -3.54 -4.40
C ASN A 99 -4.18 -4.96 -4.28
N GLY A 100 -3.39 -5.98 -4.55
CA GLY A 100 -3.82 -7.37 -4.41
C GLY A 100 -4.25 -7.68 -2.98
N LEU A 101 -5.23 -8.56 -2.84
CA LEU A 101 -5.77 -8.99 -1.55
C LEU A 101 -5.32 -10.42 -1.26
N ASP A 102 -4.89 -10.66 -0.02
CA ASP A 102 -4.66 -12.02 0.47
C ASP A 102 -5.98 -12.71 0.87
N LYS A 103 -5.90 -13.92 1.42
CA LYS A 103 -7.07 -14.70 1.84
C LYS A 103 -7.91 -14.01 2.93
N ALA A 104 -7.30 -13.15 3.74
CA ALA A 104 -7.97 -12.36 4.77
C ALA A 104 -8.47 -11.00 4.25
N GLY A 105 -8.27 -10.69 2.98
CA GLY A 105 -8.64 -9.43 2.36
C GLY A 105 -7.66 -8.29 2.66
N ASN A 106 -6.46 -8.59 3.14
CA ASN A 106 -5.45 -7.59 3.45
C ASN A 106 -4.66 -7.18 2.19
N THR A 107 -4.31 -5.91 2.10
CA THR A 107 -3.33 -5.39 1.15
C THR A 107 -1.90 -5.49 1.72
N ALA A 108 -0.90 -5.29 0.88
CA ALA A 108 0.48 -5.14 1.33
C ALA A 108 0.63 -3.93 2.26
N LEU A 109 -0.07 -2.83 1.98
CA LEU A 109 -0.08 -1.64 2.84
C LEU A 109 -0.60 -1.96 4.25
N TYR A 110 -1.67 -2.74 4.37
CA TYR A 110 -2.17 -3.20 5.68
C TYR A 110 -1.07 -3.90 6.48
N TRP A 111 -0.37 -4.85 5.86
CA TRP A 111 0.70 -5.60 6.53
C TRP A 111 1.90 -4.74 6.91
N ALA A 112 2.28 -3.79 6.07
CA ALA A 112 3.34 -2.85 6.40
C ALA A 112 2.97 -1.96 7.59
N CYS A 113 1.73 -1.47 7.65
CA CYS A 113 1.22 -0.69 8.77
C CYS A 113 1.10 -1.52 10.05
N HIS A 114 0.62 -2.75 9.95
CA HIS A 114 0.50 -3.67 11.06
C HIS A 114 1.87 -4.05 11.65
N GLY A 115 2.88 -4.21 10.80
CA GLY A 115 4.25 -4.56 11.21
C GLY A 115 5.08 -3.37 11.69
N GLY A 116 4.62 -2.14 11.50
CA GLY A 116 5.38 -0.94 11.86
C GLY A 116 6.55 -0.61 10.92
N HIS A 117 6.50 -1.10 9.68
CA HIS A 117 7.55 -0.92 8.68
C HIS A 117 7.40 0.40 7.93
N LYS A 118 7.84 1.48 8.55
CA LYS A 118 7.66 2.86 8.08
C LYS A 118 8.24 3.09 6.67
N ASP A 119 9.42 2.57 6.39
CA ASP A 119 10.09 2.67 5.09
C ASP A 119 9.31 1.96 3.98
N VAL A 120 8.76 0.79 4.26
CA VAL A 120 7.87 0.06 3.34
C VAL A 120 6.58 0.83 3.10
N VAL A 121 5.97 1.37 4.15
CA VAL A 121 4.77 2.22 4.06
C VAL A 121 5.03 3.43 3.16
N GLU A 122 6.16 4.10 3.33
CA GLU A 122 6.55 5.26 2.53
C GLU A 122 6.64 4.91 1.04
N ILE A 123 7.29 3.80 0.69
CA ILE A 123 7.39 3.34 -0.70
C ILE A 123 6.01 3.00 -1.28
N LEU A 124 5.18 2.29 -0.55
CA LEU A 124 3.83 1.94 -1.01
C LEU A 124 2.96 3.19 -1.21
N LEU A 125 3.01 4.14 -0.29
CA LEU A 125 2.26 5.40 -0.39
C LEU A 125 2.77 6.32 -1.50
N SER A 126 4.00 6.15 -1.97
CA SER A 126 4.54 6.89 -3.10
C SER A 126 4.00 6.41 -4.45
N GLN A 127 3.39 5.23 -4.50
CA GLN A 127 2.80 4.69 -5.72
C GLN A 127 1.48 5.40 -6.04
N PRO A 128 1.27 5.83 -7.30
CA PRO A 128 0.10 6.67 -7.65
C PRO A 128 -1.24 5.94 -7.54
N ASN A 129 -1.24 4.63 -7.63
CA ASN A 129 -2.44 3.78 -7.61
C ASN A 129 -2.62 3.02 -6.28
N CYS A 130 -1.91 3.40 -5.23
CA CYS A 130 -2.03 2.74 -3.93
C CYS A 130 -3.41 2.98 -3.32
N GLU A 131 -4.15 1.91 -3.06
CA GLU A 131 -5.46 1.95 -2.40
C GLU A 131 -5.26 2.07 -0.87
N LEU A 132 -5.77 3.17 -0.30
CA LEU A 132 -5.55 3.49 1.12
C LEU A 132 -6.61 2.90 2.05
N ASP A 133 -7.86 2.83 1.56
CA ASP A 133 -9.03 2.61 2.39
C ASP A 133 -9.64 1.22 2.22
N GLN A 134 -8.89 0.30 1.63
CA GLN A 134 -9.32 -1.08 1.46
C GLN A 134 -9.59 -1.73 2.81
N GLN A 135 -10.79 -2.25 2.97
CA GLN A 135 -11.19 -3.01 4.17
C GLN A 135 -10.91 -4.51 3.97
N ASN A 136 -10.31 -5.13 4.98
CA ASN A 136 -10.17 -6.59 5.02
C ASN A 136 -11.47 -7.28 5.46
N LYS A 137 -11.46 -8.58 5.67
CA LYS A 137 -12.64 -9.35 6.10
C LYS A 137 -13.16 -8.99 7.49
N LEU A 138 -12.33 -8.36 8.33
CA LEU A 138 -12.73 -7.80 9.62
C LEU A 138 -13.29 -6.37 9.48
N GLY A 139 -13.24 -5.80 8.28
CA GLY A 139 -13.61 -4.42 8.02
C GLY A 139 -12.54 -3.41 8.37
N ASP A 140 -11.34 -3.85 8.77
CA ASP A 140 -10.23 -2.98 9.12
C ASP A 140 -9.52 -2.44 7.88
N THR A 141 -9.08 -1.18 7.96
CA THR A 141 -8.20 -0.52 6.98
C THR A 141 -6.76 -0.51 7.52
N ALA A 142 -5.81 -0.07 6.67
CA ALA A 142 -4.44 0.15 7.11
C ALA A 142 -4.35 1.15 8.28
N LEU A 143 -5.22 2.16 8.29
CA LEU A 143 -5.29 3.15 9.38
C LEU A 143 -5.76 2.52 10.70
N HIS A 144 -6.72 1.59 10.66
CA HIS A 144 -7.11 0.81 11.83
C HIS A 144 -5.92 0.03 12.41
N ALA A 145 -5.14 -0.63 11.56
CA ALA A 145 -3.96 -1.38 11.98
C ALA A 145 -2.90 -0.49 12.64
N ALA A 146 -2.58 0.66 12.03
CA ALA A 146 -1.61 1.60 12.59
C ALA A 146 -2.07 2.17 13.94
N ALA A 147 -3.33 2.52 14.07
CA ALA A 147 -3.91 3.03 15.31
C ALA A 147 -3.91 1.96 16.43
N TRP A 148 -4.35 0.76 16.11
CA TRP A 148 -4.38 -0.36 17.07
C TRP A 148 -2.99 -0.76 17.56
N LYS A 149 -2.00 -0.74 16.67
CA LYS A 149 -0.61 -1.02 17.03
C LYS A 149 0.09 0.17 17.70
N GLY A 150 -0.51 1.35 17.66
CA GLY A 150 0.07 2.55 18.26
C GLY A 150 1.21 3.17 17.46
N TYR A 151 1.29 2.89 16.16
CA TYR A 151 2.29 3.48 15.27
C TYR A 151 1.86 4.85 14.78
N SER A 152 2.06 5.87 15.62
CA SER A 152 1.62 7.24 15.35
C SER A 152 2.25 7.85 14.08
N ASP A 153 3.53 7.60 13.83
CA ASP A 153 4.21 8.07 12.63
C ASP A 153 3.57 7.50 11.35
N ILE A 154 3.22 6.23 11.35
CA ILE A 154 2.55 5.57 10.23
C ILE A 154 1.13 6.09 10.06
N ALA A 155 0.40 6.27 11.16
CA ALA A 155 -0.94 6.87 11.13
C ALA A 155 -0.88 8.28 10.52
N GLU A 156 0.09 9.11 10.89
CA GLU A 156 0.31 10.43 10.32
C GLU A 156 0.60 10.37 8.81
N MET A 157 1.44 9.45 8.36
CA MET A 157 1.74 9.25 6.94
C MET A 157 0.47 8.92 6.13
N LEU A 158 -0.38 8.03 6.65
CA LEU A 158 -1.66 7.68 6.04
C LEU A 158 -2.60 8.88 5.97
N LEU A 159 -2.70 9.65 7.05
CA LEU A 159 -3.54 10.85 7.11
C LEU A 159 -3.06 11.95 6.17
N ASN A 160 -1.75 12.11 5.99
CA ASN A 160 -1.16 13.04 5.04
C ASN A 160 -1.47 12.68 3.57
N LYS A 161 -1.75 11.41 3.31
CA LYS A 161 -2.22 10.91 2.01
C LYS A 161 -3.75 10.86 1.90
N ASN A 162 -4.45 11.48 2.85
CA ASN A 162 -5.91 11.56 2.91
C ASN A 162 -6.63 10.21 3.09
N ALA A 163 -6.04 9.28 3.84
CA ALA A 163 -6.76 8.09 4.28
C ALA A 163 -8.03 8.48 5.05
N ARG A 164 -9.13 7.79 4.79
CA ARG A 164 -10.42 8.06 5.43
C ARG A 164 -10.39 7.70 6.91
N THR A 165 -10.94 8.57 7.73
CA THR A 165 -11.04 8.41 9.18
C THR A 165 -12.42 7.94 9.64
N ASP A 166 -13.41 7.98 8.76
CA ASP A 166 -14.82 7.68 9.04
C ASP A 166 -15.20 6.22 8.76
N VAL A 167 -14.28 5.42 8.25
CA VAL A 167 -14.51 4.00 7.97
C VAL A 167 -14.63 3.23 9.28
N VAL A 168 -15.70 2.44 9.41
CA VAL A 168 -15.91 1.55 10.55
C VAL A 168 -15.70 0.10 10.15
N ASN A 169 -15.10 -0.68 11.06
CA ASN A 169 -14.92 -2.11 10.90
C ASN A 169 -16.21 -2.89 11.25
N ASN A 170 -16.13 -4.22 11.25
CA ASN A 170 -17.27 -5.08 11.56
C ASN A 170 -17.75 -4.96 13.02
N GLU A 171 -16.88 -4.47 13.93
CA GLU A 171 -17.22 -4.16 15.31
C GLU A 171 -17.79 -2.74 15.49
N LYS A 172 -18.04 -2.02 14.40
CA LYS A 172 -18.49 -0.62 14.37
C LYS A 172 -17.49 0.37 14.97
N LYS A 173 -16.19 0.03 14.94
CA LYS A 173 -15.10 0.86 15.44
C LYS A 173 -14.43 1.61 14.31
N THR A 174 -14.15 2.89 14.52
CA THR A 174 -13.26 3.69 13.67
C THR A 174 -11.79 3.46 14.07
N ALA A 175 -10.85 3.96 13.27
CA ALA A 175 -9.43 3.91 13.65
C ALA A 175 -9.17 4.64 14.98
N LEU A 176 -9.88 5.74 15.23
CA LEU A 176 -9.80 6.46 16.52
C LEU A 176 -10.23 5.59 17.70
N ASP A 177 -11.32 4.84 17.55
CA ASP A 177 -11.82 3.94 18.59
C ASP A 177 -10.80 2.82 18.90
N MET A 178 -9.98 2.44 17.95
CA MET A 178 -8.94 1.41 18.09
C MET A 178 -7.59 1.95 18.54
N ALA A 179 -7.41 3.28 18.62
CA ALA A 179 -6.14 3.89 19.02
C ALA A 179 -5.71 3.46 20.42
N THR A 180 -4.50 2.92 20.54
CA THR A 180 -3.96 2.38 21.80
C THR A 180 -3.11 3.37 22.57
N ASN A 181 -2.75 4.50 21.97
CA ASN A 181 -1.99 5.54 22.65
C ASN A 181 -2.55 6.94 22.37
N ALA A 182 -2.19 7.89 23.26
CA ALA A 182 -2.68 9.25 23.20
C ALA A 182 -2.24 10.02 21.94
N GLN A 183 -1.06 9.69 21.39
CA GLN A 183 -0.53 10.36 20.20
C GLN A 183 -1.34 10.00 18.96
N CYS A 184 -1.63 8.72 18.74
CA CYS A 184 -2.51 8.28 17.66
C CYS A 184 -3.91 8.89 17.79
N ALA A 185 -4.49 8.86 19.00
CA ALA A 185 -5.80 9.43 19.26
C ALA A 185 -5.83 10.94 18.97
N SER A 186 -4.79 11.66 19.37
CA SER A 186 -4.66 13.10 19.12
C SER A 186 -4.56 13.44 17.63
N LEU A 187 -3.76 12.67 16.87
CA LEU A 187 -3.63 12.82 15.41
C LEU A 187 -4.97 12.61 14.69
N LEU A 188 -5.68 11.55 15.06
CA LEU A 188 -6.98 11.22 14.46
C LEU A 188 -8.05 12.24 14.80
N LYS A 189 -8.12 12.71 16.06
CA LYS A 189 -9.03 13.78 16.48
C LYS A 189 -8.77 15.10 15.75
N ARG A 190 -7.51 15.48 15.57
CA ARG A 190 -7.10 16.69 14.86
C ARG A 190 -7.57 16.66 13.41
N LYS A 191 -7.47 15.52 12.73
CA LYS A 191 -7.93 15.36 11.36
C LYS A 191 -9.45 15.43 11.24
N LEU A 192 -10.19 14.89 12.21
CA LEU A 192 -11.65 15.00 12.29
C LEU A 192 -12.12 16.45 12.54
N GLY A 193 -11.43 17.19 13.41
CA GLY A 193 -11.74 18.60 13.70
C GLY A 193 -11.32 19.58 12.62
N GLY A 194 -10.35 19.24 11.77
CA GLY A 194 -9.87 20.07 10.66
C GLY A 194 -10.81 20.13 9.45
N GLY A 195 -11.86 19.32 9.43
CA GLY A 195 -12.90 19.34 8.39
C GLY A 195 -13.92 20.46 8.52
N GLU A 196 -13.97 21.17 9.67
CA GLU A 196 -14.93 22.24 9.93
C GLU A 196 -14.43 23.67 9.68
N SER A 197 -13.23 23.86 9.14
CA SER A 197 -12.72 25.20 8.87
C SER A 197 -12.58 25.54 7.38
N GLN A 198 -13.61 25.25 6.58
CA GLN A 198 -13.80 25.94 5.31
C GLN A 198 -15.18 26.59 5.27
N GLY A 199 -15.22 27.85 5.63
CA GLY A 199 -16.23 28.78 5.18
C GLY A 199 -17.36 29.13 6.14
N VAL A 200 -17.06 29.79 7.27
CA VAL A 200 -17.93 30.85 7.75
C VAL A 200 -17.02 31.94 8.35
N SER A 201 -16.80 32.99 7.61
CA SER A 201 -16.29 34.23 8.20
C SER A 201 -17.39 34.81 9.08
N PHE A 202 -17.32 34.61 10.38
CA PHE A 202 -18.08 35.40 11.32
C PHE A 202 -17.41 36.77 11.40
N GLN A 203 -18.02 37.75 10.72
CA GLN A 203 -17.81 39.13 11.04
C GLN A 203 -18.35 39.36 12.45
N SER A 204 -17.46 39.66 13.37
CA SER A 204 -17.80 40.13 14.68
C SER A 204 -18.55 41.48 14.53
N PRO A 205 -19.70 41.67 15.16
CA PRO A 205 -20.28 42.99 15.24
C PRO A 205 -19.39 43.86 16.13
N SER A 206 -18.90 44.93 15.53
CA SER A 206 -18.22 46.00 16.23
C SER A 206 -19.14 46.57 17.31
N CYS A 207 -18.74 46.41 18.55
CA CYS A 207 -19.34 47.09 19.68
C CYS A 207 -18.83 48.52 19.66
N GLU A 208 -19.57 49.41 19.02
CA GLU A 208 -19.42 50.85 19.24
C GLU A 208 -19.94 51.20 20.65
N ARG A 209 -19.02 51.54 21.50
CA ARG A 209 -19.34 52.22 22.77
C ARG A 209 -19.53 53.70 22.51
N ASP A 210 -20.76 54.13 22.43
CA ASP A 210 -21.11 55.53 22.54
C ASP A 210 -20.98 55.96 24.01
N SER A 211 -19.93 56.72 24.24
CA SER A 211 -19.75 57.53 25.46
C SER A 211 -20.38 58.89 25.28
N HIS A 212 -21.56 59.07 25.80
CA HIS A 212 -22.07 60.43 26.12
C HIS A 212 -22.48 60.45 27.55
N LEU A 213 -21.52 60.89 28.36
CA LEU A 213 -21.76 61.54 29.64
C LEU A 213 -22.18 62.98 29.38
N THR A 214 -23.38 63.30 29.67
CA THR A 214 -23.77 64.69 29.97
C THR A 214 -24.23 64.76 31.41
N VAL A 215 -23.38 65.35 32.19
CA VAL A 215 -23.69 65.89 33.53
C VAL A 215 -24.52 67.09 33.31
N SER A 216 -25.68 67.18 33.97
CA SER A 216 -26.35 68.42 34.20
C SER A 216 -26.83 68.49 35.66
N LEU A 217 -26.30 69.47 36.34
CA LEU A 217 -26.66 69.92 37.68
C LEU A 217 -28.04 70.62 37.67
N CYS A 218 -28.85 70.25 38.56
CA CYS A 218 -29.57 71.09 39.54
C CYS A 218 -30.33 70.17 40.48
#